data_98a45c1aec14dabb4ed0c00902f60629
#
_entry.id   98a45c1aec14dabb4ed0c00902f60629
#
_cell.length_a   1.000
_cell.length_b   1.000
_cell.length_c   1.000
_cell.angle_alpha   90.00
_cell.angle_beta   90.00
_cell.angle_gamma   90.00
#
_symmetry.space_group_name_H-M   'P 1'
#
loop_
_entity.id
_entity.type
_entity.pdbx_description
1 polymer ?
#
loop_
_entity_poly.entity_id
_entity_poly.type
_entity_poly.pdbx_seq_one_letter_code
_entity_poly.pdbx_strand_id
1 'polypeptide(L)'
;MATRQGAETGAFALVRRRMSLRGRFGRGPRVAAAVLLAVAVVAGGTGAWAIRYDRHTINILPSDTVIGGVPVGGLRFHTAVDRLKARLEAPLHEPIHVSAEGFQADTTAWDMGLQINVRSAVEKAMAANHQGNLFDRVWRRWRGNDHRVMSLKPAWKGGLSTPLLDEAKKAVAVAPRNARLDTSSGFVRVTPDVEGRALDTDRAKDVLTASLQRGDKRVQLPVVHPRAAVQSSAFATVILVRTGENRLYLYKNGQLSRSYQVATGRPQFPTPTGTFRVVGKLTNPVWINPHDSWSASMPERIGPGPDNPLGTHALALSASGVLIHETPDVGSIGTNASHGCIRMRGGDEVDLFNQVPTGTSVVILSAGAPKPRSDTPTPQSANQNAAVNY
;
A
#
# COMPACT_ATOMS: atom_id res chain seq x y z
N MET A 1 -68.71 13.41 44.98
CA MET A 1 -69.29 12.80 46.22
C MET A 1 -68.35 13.21 47.32
N ALA A 2 -68.68 14.24 48.09
CA ALA A 2 -69.51 14.20 49.31
C ALA A 2 -68.64 13.59 50.43
N THR A 3 -68.39 14.14 51.56
CA THR A 3 -69.04 15.13 52.43
C THR A 3 -68.14 15.25 53.67
N ARG A 4 -67.90 16.47 54.13
CA ARG A 4 -68.44 17.10 55.31
C ARG A 4 -67.93 16.62 56.69
N GLN A 5 -67.33 17.54 57.40
CA GLN A 5 -67.87 18.28 58.58
C GLN A 5 -67.51 17.59 59.90
N GLY A 6 -66.99 18.28 60.84
CA GLY A 6 -67.66 19.06 61.82
C GLY A 6 -66.69 19.74 62.84
N ALA A 7 -67.10 20.89 63.13
CA ALA A 7 -66.74 21.82 64.17
C ALA A 7 -67.11 21.34 65.56
N GLU A 8 -66.48 21.93 66.59
CA GLU A 8 -67.15 22.55 67.76
C GLU A 8 -66.04 22.96 68.78
N THR A 9 -65.80 24.20 68.96
CA THR A 9 -66.20 25.10 70.04
C THR A 9 -66.12 24.56 71.49
N GLY A 10 -65.36 25.27 72.33
CA GLY A 10 -65.36 25.20 73.75
C GLY A 10 -64.49 26.32 74.39
N ALA A 11 -65.15 27.41 74.70
CA ALA A 11 -64.65 28.55 75.48
C ALA A 11 -64.61 28.23 77.00
N PHE A 12 -63.89 29.08 77.72
CA PHE A 12 -63.85 29.37 79.15
C PHE A 12 -62.45 29.14 79.74
N ALA A 13 -61.74 29.94 80.51
CA ALA A 13 -62.12 31.11 81.29
C ALA A 13 -60.86 31.85 81.76
N LEU A 14 -60.88 33.10 81.88
CA LEU A 14 -59.91 34.01 82.50
C LEU A 14 -59.63 33.63 83.93
N VAL A 15 -58.31 33.46 84.29
CA VAL A 15 -57.83 33.69 85.64
C VAL A 15 -56.59 34.58 85.54
N ARG A 16 -56.77 35.88 85.90
CA ARG A 16 -55.68 36.83 86.19
C ARG A 16 -54.99 36.40 87.44
N ARG A 17 -53.71 35.99 87.34
CA ARG A 17 -52.78 35.98 88.49
C ARG A 17 -51.66 36.95 88.15
N ARG A 18 -51.72 38.13 88.87
CA ARG A 18 -50.59 39.03 88.96
C ARG A 18 -49.44 38.33 89.67
N MET A 19 -48.38 38.05 88.97
CA MET A 19 -47.11 37.68 89.55
C MET A 19 -46.12 38.79 89.26
N SER A 20 -45.69 39.46 90.39
CA SER A 20 -44.71 40.50 90.43
C SER A 20 -43.35 39.91 89.98
N LEU A 21 -42.86 40.34 88.79
CA LEU A 21 -41.52 40.11 88.35
C LEU A 21 -40.60 41.14 89.03
N ARG A 22 -40.04 40.79 90.22
CA ARG A 22 -38.83 41.42 90.70
C ARG A 22 -37.62 40.85 89.98
N GLY A 23 -36.87 41.75 89.36
CA GLY A 23 -35.67 41.58 88.52
C GLY A 23 -34.61 40.62 88.99
N ARG A 24 -34.15 39.86 88.07
CA ARG A 24 -32.77 39.33 87.99
C ARG A 24 -32.16 39.72 86.64
N PHE A 25 -31.94 41.02 86.50
CA PHE A 25 -31.02 41.47 85.47
C PHE A 25 -29.61 41.38 86.09
N GLY A 26 -28.85 40.35 85.64
CA GLY A 26 -27.54 40.28 86.25
C GLY A 26 -26.45 39.49 85.50
N ARG A 27 -26.70 38.63 84.54
CA ARG A 27 -25.54 37.90 83.81
C ARG A 27 -25.82 37.55 82.37
N GLY A 28 -27.08 37.58 81.87
CA GLY A 28 -27.42 37.14 80.53
C GLY A 28 -26.80 37.96 79.38
N PRO A 29 -26.88 39.32 79.41
CA PRO A 29 -26.39 40.10 78.24
C PRO A 29 -24.85 40.11 78.12
N ARG A 30 -24.13 39.95 79.20
CA ARG A 30 -22.66 39.89 79.17
C ARG A 30 -22.14 38.55 78.69
N VAL A 31 -22.82 37.45 79.00
CA VAL A 31 -22.52 36.10 78.48
C VAL A 31 -22.89 36.00 77.00
N ALA A 32 -24.04 36.54 76.60
CA ALA A 32 -24.45 36.62 75.21
C ALA A 32 -23.48 37.46 74.33
N ALA A 33 -23.04 38.64 74.87
CA ALA A 33 -22.04 39.48 74.25
C ALA A 33 -20.66 38.78 74.15
N ALA A 34 -20.24 38.07 75.18
CA ALA A 34 -18.99 37.30 75.16
C ALA A 34 -19.03 36.14 74.19
N VAL A 35 -20.17 35.43 74.10
CA VAL A 35 -20.38 34.33 73.10
C VAL A 35 -20.39 34.91 71.69
N LEU A 36 -21.08 36.02 71.45
CA LEU A 36 -21.08 36.68 70.14
C LEU A 36 -19.68 37.20 69.75
N LEU A 37 -18.92 37.74 70.67
CA LEU A 37 -17.54 38.16 70.46
C LEU A 37 -16.64 36.97 70.20
N ALA A 38 -16.77 35.87 70.92
CA ALA A 38 -16.04 34.63 70.66
C ALA A 38 -16.39 34.04 69.31
N VAL A 39 -17.65 34.02 68.93
CA VAL A 39 -18.11 33.58 67.61
C VAL A 39 -17.57 34.46 66.50
N ALA A 40 -17.56 35.81 66.71
CA ALA A 40 -16.98 36.79 65.76
C ALA A 40 -15.47 36.61 65.58
N VAL A 41 -14.73 36.38 66.70
CA VAL A 41 -13.29 36.10 66.63
C VAL A 41 -12.98 34.80 65.99
N VAL A 42 -13.76 33.73 66.26
CA VAL A 42 -13.62 32.42 65.57
C VAL A 42 -13.98 32.51 64.08
N ALA A 43 -15.08 33.21 63.77
CA ALA A 43 -15.49 33.41 62.37
C ALA A 43 -14.48 34.31 61.59
N GLY A 44 -14.00 35.38 62.23
CA GLY A 44 -12.95 36.25 61.66
C GLY A 44 -11.61 35.54 61.49
N GLY A 45 -11.21 34.73 62.46
CA GLY A 45 -9.98 33.90 62.41
C GLY A 45 -10.03 32.82 61.36
N THR A 46 -11.15 32.08 61.30
CA THR A 46 -11.36 31.05 60.27
C THR A 46 -11.49 31.65 58.87
N GLY A 47 -12.16 32.80 58.71
CA GLY A 47 -12.22 33.53 57.46
C GLY A 47 -10.87 34.01 56.95
N ALA A 48 -10.07 34.66 57.85
CA ALA A 48 -8.72 35.12 57.53
C ALA A 48 -7.78 33.92 57.15
N TRP A 49 -7.88 32.82 57.90
CA TRP A 49 -7.16 31.59 57.60
C TRP A 49 -7.57 31.00 56.27
N ALA A 50 -8.85 30.91 55.94
CA ALA A 50 -9.35 30.40 54.68
C ALA A 50 -8.88 31.25 53.49
N ILE A 51 -8.90 32.57 53.59
CA ILE A 51 -8.37 33.47 52.55
C ILE A 51 -6.86 33.29 52.38
N ARG A 52 -6.10 33.17 53.45
CA ARG A 52 -4.64 32.96 53.39
C ARG A 52 -4.33 31.61 52.80
N TYR A 53 -5.04 30.56 53.16
CA TYR A 53 -4.91 29.20 52.65
C TYR A 53 -5.24 29.16 51.15
N ASP A 54 -6.36 29.73 50.71
CA ASP A 54 -6.75 29.81 49.32
C ASP A 54 -5.72 30.56 48.48
N ARG A 55 -5.25 31.74 48.92
CA ARG A 55 -4.20 32.50 48.23
C ARG A 55 -2.89 31.71 48.06
N HIS A 56 -2.55 30.87 49.02
CA HIS A 56 -1.35 30.04 48.98
C HIS A 56 -1.50 28.83 48.03
N THR A 57 -2.69 28.26 47.95
CA THR A 57 -2.93 27.00 47.28
C THR A 57 -3.59 27.16 45.90
N ILE A 58 -4.17 28.31 45.56
CA ILE A 58 -4.89 28.54 44.31
C ILE A 58 -4.01 28.37 43.05
N ASN A 59 -2.72 28.69 43.17
CA ASN A 59 -1.72 28.58 42.10
C ASN A 59 -0.92 27.26 42.13
N ILE A 60 -1.38 26.28 42.91
CA ILE A 60 -0.77 24.96 43.06
C ILE A 60 -1.81 23.92 42.67
N LEU A 61 -1.41 22.92 41.90
CA LEU A 61 -2.29 21.78 41.56
C LEU A 61 -2.63 20.97 42.83
N PRO A 62 -3.86 20.49 43.01
CA PRO A 62 -4.21 19.61 44.13
C PRO A 62 -3.26 18.40 44.23
N SER A 63 -3.04 17.93 45.47
CA SER A 63 -2.04 16.91 45.79
C SER A 63 -2.16 15.64 44.94
N ASP A 64 -3.39 15.24 44.61
CA ASP A 64 -3.68 14.00 43.88
C ASP A 64 -3.95 14.21 42.38
N THR A 65 -3.39 15.30 41.82
CA THR A 65 -3.55 15.58 40.38
C THR A 65 -2.62 14.71 39.55
N VAL A 66 -3.19 13.93 38.61
CA VAL A 66 -2.48 13.10 37.62
C VAL A 66 -2.91 13.54 36.24
N ILE A 67 -1.97 13.87 35.37
CA ILE A 67 -2.22 14.26 33.97
C ILE A 67 -1.46 13.33 33.06
N GLY A 68 -2.18 12.61 32.16
CA GLY A 68 -1.57 11.67 31.25
C GLY A 68 -0.78 10.53 31.93
N GLY A 69 -1.19 10.12 33.12
CA GLY A 69 -0.49 9.12 33.94
C GLY A 69 0.70 9.68 34.75
N VAL A 70 1.01 11.00 34.63
CA VAL A 70 2.12 11.63 35.35
C VAL A 70 1.58 12.36 36.57
N PRO A 71 2.08 12.07 37.79
CA PRO A 71 1.69 12.81 38.99
C PRO A 71 2.29 14.22 38.99
N VAL A 72 1.42 15.23 39.04
CA VAL A 72 1.78 16.65 39.02
C VAL A 72 1.17 17.41 40.23
N GLY A 73 0.55 16.70 41.15
CA GLY A 73 -0.01 17.27 42.36
C GLY A 73 1.03 18.03 43.19
N GLY A 74 0.61 19.13 43.87
CA GLY A 74 1.45 19.98 44.65
C GLY A 74 2.40 20.89 43.84
N LEU A 75 2.39 20.82 42.53
CA LEU A 75 3.27 21.61 41.66
C LEU A 75 2.61 22.90 41.21
N ARG A 76 3.44 23.93 41.01
CA ARG A 76 3.07 25.17 40.33
C ARG A 76 3.04 24.94 38.82
N PHE A 77 2.36 25.84 38.08
CA PHE A 77 2.14 25.79 36.65
C PHE A 77 3.41 25.40 35.84
N HIS A 78 4.49 26.21 35.98
CA HIS A 78 5.72 25.98 35.19
C HIS A 78 6.35 24.62 35.50
N THR A 79 6.47 24.26 36.78
CA THR A 79 7.06 23.00 37.22
C THR A 79 6.23 21.78 36.73
N ALA A 80 4.89 21.91 36.71
CA ALA A 80 4.01 20.89 36.19
C ALA A 80 4.18 20.73 34.66
N VAL A 81 4.26 21.85 33.93
CA VAL A 81 4.53 21.86 32.49
C VAL A 81 5.87 21.19 32.19
N ASP A 82 6.94 21.58 32.90
CA ASP A 82 8.28 21.02 32.67
C ASP A 82 8.34 19.52 32.95
N ARG A 83 7.67 19.06 34.02
CA ARG A 83 7.57 17.63 34.35
C ARG A 83 6.83 16.86 33.27
N LEU A 84 5.70 17.40 32.77
CA LEU A 84 4.94 16.77 31.68
C LEU A 84 5.70 16.78 30.37
N LYS A 85 6.40 17.87 30.04
CA LYS A 85 7.27 17.93 28.87
C LYS A 85 8.33 16.83 28.91
N ALA A 86 9.05 16.72 30.01
CA ALA A 86 10.10 15.72 30.16
C ALA A 86 9.59 14.28 30.07
N ARG A 87 8.35 14.01 30.49
CA ARG A 87 7.80 12.64 30.55
C ARG A 87 6.94 12.26 29.35
N LEU A 88 6.26 13.21 28.73
CA LEU A 88 5.29 12.94 27.65
C LEU A 88 5.67 13.55 26.31
N GLU A 89 6.33 14.74 26.31
CA GLU A 89 6.71 15.43 25.07
C GLU A 89 8.10 15.00 24.60
N ALA A 90 9.10 14.94 25.48
CA ALA A 90 10.47 14.58 25.12
C ALA A 90 10.59 13.25 24.38
N PRO A 91 9.86 12.17 24.73
CA PRO A 91 9.90 10.91 23.98
C PRO A 91 9.44 11.03 22.51
N LEU A 92 8.61 12.05 22.19
CA LEU A 92 8.16 12.30 20.82
C LEU A 92 9.25 12.93 19.95
N HIS A 93 10.31 13.49 20.54
CA HIS A 93 11.48 14.05 19.86
C HIS A 93 12.63 13.05 19.74
N GLU A 94 12.48 11.84 20.24
CA GLU A 94 13.50 10.80 20.04
C GLU A 94 13.53 10.32 18.61
N PRO A 95 14.74 10.03 18.07
CA PRO A 95 14.89 9.61 16.68
C PRO A 95 14.21 8.26 16.41
N ILE A 96 13.60 8.18 15.25
CA ILE A 96 12.95 6.98 14.69
C ILE A 96 13.61 6.70 13.35
N HIS A 97 14.18 5.51 13.20
CA HIS A 97 14.79 5.06 11.95
C HIS A 97 13.70 4.49 11.01
N VAL A 98 13.48 5.16 9.91
CA VAL A 98 12.56 4.72 8.86
C VAL A 98 13.37 4.18 7.70
N SER A 99 13.05 2.97 7.26
CA SER A 99 13.75 2.30 6.16
C SER A 99 12.78 1.72 5.15
N ALA A 100 13.23 1.66 3.91
CA ALA A 100 12.64 0.90 2.82
C ALA A 100 13.77 0.40 1.93
N GLU A 101 13.47 -0.43 0.95
CA GLU A 101 14.47 -0.90 -0.01
C GLU A 101 15.04 0.26 -0.83
N GLY A 102 16.32 0.59 -0.58
CA GLY A 102 17.00 1.72 -1.21
C GLY A 102 16.71 3.10 -0.57
N PHE A 103 16.10 3.12 0.62
CA PHE A 103 15.84 4.33 1.36
C PHE A 103 16.08 4.13 2.86
N GLN A 104 16.69 5.12 3.50
CA GLN A 104 16.84 5.20 4.95
C GLN A 104 16.81 6.67 5.37
N ALA A 105 16.09 6.99 6.44
CA ALA A 105 16.03 8.33 7.01
C ALA A 105 15.70 8.26 8.50
N ASP A 106 16.10 9.29 9.22
CA ASP A 106 15.73 9.51 10.62
C ASP A 106 14.68 10.61 10.70
N THR A 107 13.71 10.41 11.57
CA THR A 107 12.64 11.39 11.86
C THR A 107 12.28 11.31 13.32
N THR A 108 11.31 12.11 13.74
CA THR A 108 10.73 12.04 15.09
C THR A 108 9.20 11.93 14.97
N ALA A 109 8.55 11.42 16.02
CA ALA A 109 7.09 11.41 16.06
C ALA A 109 6.53 12.84 16.01
N TRP A 110 7.25 13.80 16.61
CA TRP A 110 6.89 15.22 16.61
C TRP A 110 6.90 15.82 15.20
N ASP A 111 7.96 15.59 14.42
CA ASP A 111 8.11 16.10 13.06
C ASP A 111 7.10 15.46 12.11
N MET A 112 6.71 14.22 12.39
CA MET A 112 5.65 13.52 11.66
C MET A 112 4.24 14.00 12.03
N GLY A 113 4.10 14.95 12.97
CA GLY A 113 2.83 15.59 13.32
C GLY A 113 2.13 15.00 14.54
N LEU A 114 2.72 14.04 15.26
CA LEU A 114 2.19 13.51 16.51
C LEU A 114 2.63 14.38 17.67
N GLN A 115 1.76 15.27 18.16
CA GLN A 115 2.09 16.27 19.17
C GLN A 115 1.23 16.11 20.42
N ILE A 116 1.71 16.66 21.53
CA ILE A 116 1.01 16.67 22.81
C ILE A 116 0.99 18.10 23.37
N ASN A 117 -0.19 18.57 23.78
CA ASN A 117 -0.33 19.93 24.33
C ASN A 117 -0.34 19.90 25.86
N VAL A 118 0.84 19.75 26.45
CA VAL A 118 1.02 19.69 27.91
C VAL A 118 0.61 20.99 28.57
N ARG A 119 0.88 22.16 27.95
CA ARG A 119 0.55 23.48 28.49
C ARG A 119 -0.95 23.64 28.68
N SER A 120 -1.74 23.35 27.63
CA SER A 120 -3.22 23.42 27.68
C SER A 120 -3.80 22.50 28.74
N ALA A 121 -3.21 21.30 28.91
CA ALA A 121 -3.67 20.37 29.95
C ALA A 121 -3.48 20.92 31.35
N VAL A 122 -2.31 21.55 31.63
CA VAL A 122 -2.04 22.19 32.93
C VAL A 122 -2.92 23.44 33.12
N GLU A 123 -3.13 24.26 32.09
CA GLU A 123 -4.05 25.40 32.11
C GLU A 123 -5.47 24.98 32.50
N LYS A 124 -6.00 23.95 31.89
CA LYS A 124 -7.32 23.37 32.22
C LYS A 124 -7.38 22.86 33.67
N ALA A 125 -6.33 22.16 34.11
CA ALA A 125 -6.24 21.69 35.49
C ALA A 125 -6.19 22.83 36.49
N MET A 126 -5.45 23.91 36.20
CA MET A 126 -5.39 25.11 37.05
C MET A 126 -6.68 25.93 37.01
N ALA A 127 -7.31 26.08 35.85
CA ALA A 127 -8.59 26.80 35.74
C ALA A 127 -9.67 26.20 36.64
N ALA A 128 -9.68 24.88 36.81
CA ALA A 128 -10.59 24.22 37.72
C ALA A 128 -10.35 24.58 39.20
N ASN A 129 -9.19 25.11 39.57
CA ASN A 129 -8.91 25.64 40.94
C ASN A 129 -9.72 26.87 41.26
N HIS A 130 -10.15 27.65 40.29
CA HIS A 130 -10.90 28.88 40.42
C HIS A 130 -12.42 28.67 40.46
N GLN A 131 -12.89 27.45 40.27
CA GLN A 131 -14.32 27.13 40.25
C GLN A 131 -14.89 27.01 41.69
N GLY A 132 -16.08 27.58 41.91
CA GLY A 132 -16.77 27.58 43.17
C GLY A 132 -16.42 28.80 44.08
N ASN A 133 -17.16 28.91 45.18
CA ASN A 133 -16.89 29.96 46.18
C ASN A 133 -15.66 29.63 47.06
N LEU A 134 -15.18 30.60 47.84
CA LEU A 134 -14.00 30.47 48.70
C LEU A 134 -14.08 29.26 49.65
N PHE A 135 -15.25 29.09 50.28
CA PHE A 135 -15.42 28.03 51.27
C PHE A 135 -15.41 26.64 50.62
N ASP A 136 -16.07 26.49 49.45
CA ASP A 136 -16.06 25.24 48.69
C ASP A 136 -14.65 24.84 48.25
N ARG A 137 -13.86 25.82 47.79
CA ARG A 137 -12.48 25.57 47.34
C ARG A 137 -11.59 25.14 48.51
N VAL A 138 -11.66 25.88 49.64
CA VAL A 138 -10.85 25.60 50.85
C VAL A 138 -11.27 24.25 51.43
N TRP A 139 -12.57 23.98 51.52
CA TRP A 139 -13.11 22.75 52.09
C TRP A 139 -12.70 21.50 51.28
N ARG A 140 -12.83 21.55 49.96
CA ARG A 140 -12.42 20.44 49.07
C ARG A 140 -10.94 20.13 49.24
N ARG A 141 -10.08 21.17 49.23
CA ARG A 141 -8.62 21.01 49.39
C ARG A 141 -8.21 20.53 50.77
N TRP A 142 -8.83 21.07 51.80
CA TRP A 142 -8.52 20.70 53.18
C TRP A 142 -8.90 19.25 53.49
N ARG A 143 -10.02 18.76 52.89
CA ARG A 143 -10.43 17.36 53.03
C ARG A 143 -9.67 16.37 52.14
N GLY A 144 -8.82 16.83 51.26
CA GLY A 144 -8.11 15.99 50.32
C GLY A 144 -9.01 15.32 49.25
N ASN A 145 -10.23 15.84 49.05
CA ASN A 145 -11.20 15.29 48.10
C ASN A 145 -11.10 15.91 46.68
N ASP A 146 -9.98 16.54 46.35
CA ASP A 146 -9.76 17.19 45.05
C ASP A 146 -8.87 16.28 44.16
N HIS A 147 -9.31 15.04 43.92
CA HIS A 147 -8.64 14.10 43.05
C HIS A 147 -8.90 14.46 41.58
N ARG A 148 -7.84 14.71 40.81
CA ARG A 148 -7.94 15.04 39.39
C ARG A 148 -7.13 14.09 38.54
N VAL A 149 -7.81 13.25 37.81
CA VAL A 149 -7.20 12.38 36.80
C VAL A 149 -7.62 12.87 35.41
N MET A 150 -6.66 13.42 34.68
CA MET A 150 -6.90 13.91 33.30
C MET A 150 -6.17 13.05 32.29
N SER A 151 -6.89 12.57 31.32
CA SER A 151 -6.28 11.88 30.17
C SER A 151 -5.58 12.91 29.28
N LEU A 152 -4.33 12.67 28.97
CA LEU A 152 -3.56 13.43 28.00
C LEU A 152 -2.78 12.46 27.12
N LYS A 153 -3.11 12.43 25.83
CA LYS A 153 -2.47 11.56 24.85
C LYS A 153 -1.95 12.41 23.70
N PRO A 154 -0.90 11.97 23.02
CA PRO A 154 -0.49 12.57 21.76
C PRO A 154 -1.64 12.54 20.75
N ALA A 155 -1.74 13.58 19.94
CA ALA A 155 -2.74 13.71 18.89
C ALA A 155 -2.10 14.26 17.62
N TRP A 156 -2.69 13.94 16.49
CA TRP A 156 -2.24 14.44 15.19
C TRP A 156 -2.58 15.92 15.04
N LYS A 157 -1.57 16.74 14.78
CA LYS A 157 -1.76 18.14 14.43
C LYS A 157 -1.71 18.30 12.90
N GLY A 158 -2.88 18.36 12.27
CA GLY A 158 -2.97 18.44 10.82
C GLY A 158 -2.82 17.12 10.07
N GLY A 159 -2.79 15.98 10.77
CA GLY A 159 -2.57 14.66 10.20
C GLY A 159 -1.10 14.26 10.16
N LEU A 160 -0.83 13.11 9.51
CA LEU A 160 0.53 12.61 9.28
C LEU A 160 1.25 13.52 8.28
N SER A 161 2.45 13.99 8.64
CA SER A 161 3.33 14.74 7.73
C SER A 161 3.86 13.82 6.62
N THR A 162 3.71 14.22 5.36
CA THR A 162 4.02 13.37 4.20
C THR A 162 5.40 13.59 3.55
N PRO A 163 6.18 14.65 3.83
CA PRO A 163 7.45 14.89 3.12
C PRO A 163 8.41 13.71 3.13
N LEU A 164 8.53 13.01 4.27
CA LEU A 164 9.36 11.80 4.39
C LEU A 164 8.87 10.68 3.47
N LEU A 165 7.55 10.48 3.38
CA LEU A 165 6.98 9.46 2.49
C LEU A 165 7.16 9.83 1.02
N ASP A 166 7.11 11.12 0.68
CA ASP A 166 7.35 11.61 -0.68
C ASP A 166 8.82 11.43 -1.08
N GLU A 167 9.74 11.63 -0.15
CA GLU A 167 11.16 11.34 -0.33
C GLU A 167 11.40 9.84 -0.50
N ALA A 168 10.84 9.03 0.39
CA ALA A 168 10.92 7.57 0.31
C ALA A 168 10.35 7.06 -1.02
N LYS A 169 9.20 7.59 -1.48
CA LYS A 169 8.59 7.24 -2.74
C LYS A 169 9.52 7.52 -3.93
N LYS A 170 10.20 8.65 -3.94
CA LYS A 170 11.17 8.99 -4.99
C LYS A 170 12.40 8.10 -4.96
N ALA A 171 12.95 7.85 -3.78
CA ALA A 171 14.16 7.05 -3.61
C ALA A 171 13.95 5.56 -3.92
N VAL A 172 12.78 5.01 -3.56
CA VAL A 172 12.41 3.61 -3.82
C VAL A 172 12.08 3.38 -5.29
N ALA A 173 11.56 4.39 -6.02
CA ALA A 173 10.98 4.21 -7.35
C ALA A 173 12.00 3.74 -8.39
N VAL A 174 11.78 2.54 -8.92
CA VAL A 174 12.47 1.98 -10.08
C VAL A 174 11.41 1.50 -11.06
N ALA A 175 11.40 2.04 -12.26
CA ALA A 175 10.46 1.61 -13.29
C ALA A 175 10.77 0.19 -13.76
N PRO A 176 9.77 -0.69 -13.96
CA PRO A 176 9.99 -2.00 -14.56
C PRO A 176 10.48 -1.86 -16.00
N ARG A 177 11.31 -2.78 -16.45
CA ARG A 177 11.81 -2.82 -17.82
C ARG A 177 11.26 -4.04 -18.55
N ASN A 178 10.65 -3.81 -19.71
CA ASN A 178 10.09 -4.88 -20.53
C ASN A 178 11.19 -5.77 -21.12
N ALA A 179 10.88 -7.06 -21.23
CA ALA A 179 11.64 -7.96 -22.08
C ALA A 179 11.66 -7.46 -23.52
N ARG A 180 12.75 -7.70 -24.22
CA ARG A 180 12.93 -7.31 -25.62
C ARG A 180 13.45 -8.48 -26.45
N LEU A 181 12.86 -8.63 -27.63
CA LEU A 181 13.35 -9.52 -28.66
C LEU A 181 14.29 -8.72 -29.58
N ASP A 182 15.54 -9.15 -29.66
CA ASP A 182 16.56 -8.60 -30.55
C ASP A 182 16.94 -9.64 -31.60
N THR A 183 16.86 -9.24 -32.85
CA THR A 183 17.21 -10.08 -34.01
C THR A 183 18.23 -9.38 -34.92
N SER A 184 18.82 -8.29 -34.47
CA SER A 184 19.77 -7.48 -35.26
C SER A 184 21.02 -8.24 -35.68
N SER A 185 21.41 -9.26 -34.90
CA SER A 185 22.51 -10.17 -35.23
C SER A 185 22.15 -11.23 -36.28
N GLY A 186 20.89 -11.27 -36.75
CA GLY A 186 20.36 -12.33 -37.59
C GLY A 186 19.94 -13.58 -36.82
N PHE A 187 20.02 -13.56 -35.51
CA PHE A 187 19.61 -14.61 -34.57
C PHE A 187 18.70 -14.03 -33.49
N VAL A 188 17.96 -14.90 -32.81
CA VAL A 188 17.09 -14.47 -31.70
C VAL A 188 17.93 -14.32 -30.43
N ARG A 189 17.85 -13.13 -29.83
CA ARG A 189 18.31 -12.85 -28.48
C ARG A 189 17.17 -12.25 -27.69
N VAL A 190 16.91 -12.77 -26.50
CA VAL A 190 15.91 -12.21 -25.59
C VAL A 190 16.64 -11.50 -24.46
N THR A 191 16.42 -10.20 -24.33
CA THR A 191 16.81 -9.44 -23.12
C THR A 191 15.69 -9.64 -22.11
N PRO A 192 15.96 -10.17 -20.92
CA PRO A 192 14.94 -10.43 -19.93
C PRO A 192 14.32 -9.13 -19.40
N ASP A 193 13.09 -9.23 -18.93
CA ASP A 193 12.42 -8.20 -18.17
C ASP A 193 13.07 -8.03 -16.79
N VAL A 194 12.86 -6.86 -16.21
CA VAL A 194 13.27 -6.55 -14.84
C VAL A 194 12.06 -5.98 -14.13
N GLU A 195 11.75 -6.54 -12.96
CA GLU A 195 10.70 -6.01 -12.10
C GLU A 195 11.08 -4.61 -11.62
N GLY A 196 10.07 -3.76 -11.49
CA GLY A 196 10.23 -2.45 -10.90
C GLY A 196 10.22 -2.52 -9.38
N ARG A 197 10.28 -1.33 -8.77
CA ARG A 197 10.15 -1.17 -7.32
C ARG A 197 9.41 0.11 -7.05
N ALA A 198 8.45 0.09 -6.11
CA ALA A 198 7.69 1.26 -5.72
C ALA A 198 7.27 1.18 -4.25
N LEU A 199 7.19 2.32 -3.59
CA LEU A 199 6.63 2.39 -2.25
C LEU A 199 5.11 2.12 -2.32
N ASP A 200 4.61 1.20 -1.50
CA ASP A 200 3.17 1.07 -1.24
C ASP A 200 2.74 2.22 -0.31
N THR A 201 2.39 3.36 -0.93
CA THR A 201 2.20 4.63 -0.21
C THR A 201 1.08 4.56 0.83
N ASP A 202 -0.02 3.87 0.54
CA ASP A 202 -1.15 3.81 1.46
C ASP A 202 -0.83 2.91 2.65
N ARG A 203 -0.28 1.75 2.38
CA ARG A 203 0.17 0.83 3.43
C ARG A 203 1.34 1.41 4.24
N ALA A 204 2.21 2.20 3.62
CA ALA A 204 3.30 2.90 4.31
C ALA A 204 2.78 3.94 5.31
N LYS A 205 1.73 4.69 4.96
CA LYS A 205 1.05 5.60 5.89
C LYS A 205 0.46 4.87 7.08
N ASP A 206 -0.21 3.75 6.85
CA ASP A 206 -0.83 2.95 7.91
C ASP A 206 0.24 2.38 8.85
N VAL A 207 1.29 1.78 8.30
CA VAL A 207 2.41 1.22 9.07
C VAL A 207 3.09 2.30 9.89
N LEU A 208 3.40 3.46 9.28
CA LEU A 208 4.06 4.56 9.97
C LEU A 208 3.17 5.12 11.08
N THR A 209 1.88 5.34 10.80
CA THR A 209 0.90 5.83 11.79
C THR A 209 0.80 4.88 13.00
N ALA A 210 0.65 3.59 12.73
CA ALA A 210 0.55 2.58 13.79
C ALA A 210 1.85 2.47 14.60
N SER A 211 3.01 2.52 13.94
CA SER A 211 4.32 2.47 14.60
C SER A 211 4.58 3.68 15.49
N LEU A 212 4.25 4.88 15.01
CA LEU A 212 4.36 6.12 15.80
C LEU A 212 3.46 6.08 17.05
N GLN A 213 2.25 5.53 16.93
CA GLN A 213 1.33 5.39 18.06
C GLN A 213 1.81 4.36 19.10
N ARG A 214 2.53 3.33 18.68
CA ARG A 214 3.15 2.32 19.58
C ARG A 214 4.46 2.80 20.18
N GLY A 215 5.09 3.84 19.61
CA GLY A 215 6.41 4.31 20.01
C GLY A 215 7.57 3.49 19.46
N ASP A 216 7.37 2.81 18.32
CA ASP A 216 8.43 2.01 17.67
C ASP A 216 9.58 2.93 17.23
N LYS A 217 10.82 2.50 17.46
CA LYS A 217 12.04 3.25 17.09
C LYS A 217 12.61 2.86 15.72
N ARG A 218 12.09 1.79 15.13
CA ARG A 218 12.45 1.33 13.78
C ARG A 218 11.18 1.01 13.02
N VAL A 219 11.05 1.56 11.83
CA VAL A 219 9.89 1.38 10.96
C VAL A 219 10.39 0.98 9.58
N GLN A 220 9.92 -0.17 9.10
CA GLN A 220 10.17 -0.61 7.74
C GLN A 220 8.92 -0.35 6.89
N LEU A 221 9.08 0.47 5.85
CA LEU A 221 8.01 0.79 4.92
C LEU A 221 7.84 -0.32 3.88
N PRO A 222 6.61 -0.67 3.53
CA PRO A 222 6.34 -1.71 2.54
C PRO A 222 6.68 -1.24 1.12
N VAL A 223 7.30 -2.14 0.37
CA VAL A 223 7.66 -1.95 -1.04
C VAL A 223 6.93 -2.99 -1.87
N VAL A 224 6.46 -2.61 -3.04
CA VAL A 224 5.87 -3.49 -4.06
C VAL A 224 6.78 -3.57 -5.27
N HIS A 225 6.74 -4.73 -5.96
CA HIS A 225 7.56 -4.99 -7.14
C HIS A 225 6.65 -5.11 -8.37
N PRO A 226 6.32 -3.99 -9.04
CA PRO A 226 5.49 -4.01 -10.23
C PRO A 226 6.20 -4.77 -11.36
N ARG A 227 5.48 -5.69 -11.98
CA ARG A 227 5.99 -6.49 -13.10
C ARG A 227 6.05 -5.66 -14.38
N ALA A 228 6.97 -6.03 -15.25
CA ALA A 228 7.04 -5.48 -16.59
C ALA A 228 5.80 -5.85 -17.42
N ALA A 229 5.35 -4.95 -18.28
CA ALA A 229 4.19 -5.17 -19.14
C ALA A 229 4.46 -6.27 -20.18
N VAL A 230 5.70 -6.42 -20.63
CA VAL A 230 6.16 -7.50 -21.48
C VAL A 230 7.19 -8.31 -20.70
N GLN A 231 6.80 -9.55 -20.34
CA GLN A 231 7.66 -10.47 -19.61
C GLN A 231 8.43 -11.37 -20.57
N SER A 232 9.54 -11.93 -20.12
CA SER A 232 10.38 -12.87 -20.87
C SER A 232 9.59 -14.09 -21.36
N SER A 233 8.56 -14.49 -20.63
CA SER A 233 7.63 -15.56 -21.00
C SER A 233 6.92 -15.32 -22.34
N ALA A 234 6.71 -14.04 -22.72
CA ALA A 234 6.14 -13.71 -24.03
C ALA A 234 7.03 -14.15 -25.20
N PHE A 235 8.32 -14.40 -24.94
CA PHE A 235 9.31 -14.87 -25.91
C PHE A 235 9.83 -16.27 -25.57
N ALA A 236 9.07 -17.03 -24.77
CA ALA A 236 9.42 -18.43 -24.45
C ALA A 236 9.53 -19.30 -25.70
N THR A 237 8.72 -19.01 -26.72
CA THR A 237 8.82 -19.59 -28.05
C THR A 237 8.90 -18.50 -29.10
N VAL A 238 9.87 -18.59 -30.02
CA VAL A 238 10.06 -17.64 -31.11
C VAL A 238 10.39 -18.42 -32.39
N ILE A 239 9.75 -18.06 -33.47
CA ILE A 239 10.11 -18.55 -34.81
C ILE A 239 10.92 -17.46 -35.51
N LEU A 240 12.06 -17.82 -36.07
CA LEU A 240 12.84 -16.98 -36.96
C LEU A 240 12.88 -17.63 -38.35
N VAL A 241 12.40 -16.94 -39.39
CA VAL A 241 12.53 -17.37 -40.78
C VAL A 241 13.57 -16.48 -41.46
N ARG A 242 14.55 -17.10 -42.09
CA ARG A 242 15.56 -16.42 -42.91
C ARG A 242 15.36 -16.82 -44.37
N THR A 243 14.72 -15.93 -45.13
CA THR A 243 14.27 -16.24 -46.50
C THR A 243 15.46 -16.45 -47.45
N GLY A 244 16.59 -15.77 -47.25
CA GLY A 244 17.78 -16.00 -48.08
C GLY A 244 18.52 -17.32 -47.82
N GLU A 245 18.18 -18.02 -46.74
CA GLU A 245 18.72 -19.34 -46.42
C GLU A 245 17.69 -20.44 -46.64
N ASN A 246 16.44 -20.05 -46.91
CA ASN A 246 15.29 -20.96 -46.93
C ASN A 246 15.25 -21.83 -45.67
N ARG A 247 15.43 -21.19 -44.49
CA ARG A 247 15.44 -21.87 -43.20
C ARG A 247 14.50 -21.20 -42.19
N LEU A 248 13.89 -22.04 -41.41
CA LEU A 248 13.09 -21.69 -40.22
C LEU A 248 13.83 -22.22 -38.98
N TYR A 249 13.98 -21.36 -37.99
CA TYR A 249 14.61 -21.65 -36.70
C TYR A 249 13.56 -21.51 -35.61
N LEU A 250 13.42 -22.55 -34.77
CA LEU A 250 12.59 -22.52 -33.57
C LEU A 250 13.45 -22.32 -32.36
N TYR A 251 13.17 -21.24 -31.64
CA TYR A 251 13.82 -20.91 -30.36
C TYR A 251 12.87 -21.23 -29.21
N LYS A 252 13.44 -21.79 -28.12
CA LYS A 252 12.79 -21.99 -26.82
C LYS A 252 13.62 -21.31 -25.75
N ASN A 253 12.99 -20.40 -24.98
CA ASN A 253 13.65 -19.65 -23.93
C ASN A 253 14.96 -18.98 -24.38
N GLY A 254 14.97 -18.38 -25.56
CA GLY A 254 16.12 -17.72 -26.16
C GLY A 254 17.20 -18.66 -26.72
N GLN A 255 17.06 -19.98 -26.61
CA GLN A 255 17.97 -20.99 -27.12
C GLN A 255 17.44 -21.60 -28.45
N LEU A 256 18.32 -21.84 -29.42
CA LEU A 256 17.96 -22.55 -30.62
C LEU A 256 17.59 -24.00 -30.27
N SER A 257 16.34 -24.36 -30.54
CA SER A 257 15.82 -25.71 -30.26
C SER A 257 15.84 -26.59 -31.51
N ARG A 258 15.38 -26.04 -32.64
CA ARG A 258 15.30 -26.79 -33.92
C ARG A 258 15.52 -25.89 -35.11
N SER A 259 15.92 -26.44 -36.22
CA SER A 259 15.96 -25.76 -37.52
C SER A 259 15.37 -26.66 -38.60
N TYR A 260 14.59 -26.06 -39.51
CA TYR A 260 13.91 -26.72 -40.58
C TYR A 260 14.27 -26.07 -41.91
N GLN A 261 14.42 -26.87 -42.96
CA GLN A 261 14.52 -26.38 -44.32
C GLN A 261 13.13 -26.06 -44.85
N VAL A 262 12.95 -24.88 -45.42
CA VAL A 262 11.64 -24.38 -45.87
C VAL A 262 11.69 -23.88 -47.31
N ALA A 263 10.55 -23.74 -47.98
CA ALA A 263 10.47 -22.91 -49.18
C ALA A 263 9.82 -21.58 -48.81
N THR A 264 10.35 -20.50 -49.41
CA THR A 264 9.84 -19.13 -49.23
C THR A 264 9.36 -18.54 -50.53
N GLY A 265 8.81 -17.31 -50.47
CA GLY A 265 8.27 -16.63 -51.64
C GLY A 265 9.30 -16.38 -52.74
N ARG A 266 8.90 -16.60 -53.98
CA ARG A 266 9.67 -16.20 -55.18
C ARG A 266 9.76 -14.67 -55.30
N PRO A 267 10.68 -14.12 -56.07
CA PRO A 267 10.88 -12.66 -56.18
C PRO A 267 9.63 -11.87 -56.54
N GLN A 268 8.71 -12.47 -57.33
CA GLN A 268 7.46 -11.80 -57.74
C GLN A 268 6.39 -11.81 -56.64
N PHE A 269 6.47 -12.73 -55.70
CA PHE A 269 5.58 -12.90 -54.55
C PHE A 269 6.40 -13.16 -53.29
N PRO A 270 7.17 -12.18 -52.78
CA PRO A 270 8.12 -12.39 -51.71
C PRO A 270 7.39 -12.68 -50.40
N THR A 271 7.97 -13.54 -49.55
CA THR A 271 7.54 -13.68 -48.17
C THR A 271 7.80 -12.33 -47.46
N PRO A 272 6.79 -11.70 -46.83
CA PRO A 272 6.96 -10.40 -46.19
C PRO A 272 7.94 -10.49 -45.02
N THR A 273 8.84 -9.52 -44.91
CA THR A 273 9.76 -9.40 -43.80
C THR A 273 9.16 -8.57 -42.67
N GLY A 274 9.56 -8.82 -41.41
CA GLY A 274 9.07 -8.13 -40.25
C GLY A 274 8.82 -9.03 -39.04
N THR A 275 8.10 -8.51 -38.07
CA THR A 275 7.72 -9.25 -36.86
C THR A 275 6.21 -9.47 -36.87
N PHE A 276 5.84 -10.71 -36.81
CA PHE A 276 4.46 -11.20 -36.88
C PHE A 276 4.18 -12.08 -35.65
N ARG A 277 2.95 -12.62 -35.58
CA ARG A 277 2.53 -13.60 -34.58
C ARG A 277 1.77 -14.74 -35.23
N VAL A 278 1.83 -15.92 -34.65
CA VAL A 278 0.90 -16.99 -34.94
C VAL A 278 -0.47 -16.59 -34.39
N VAL A 279 -1.45 -16.40 -35.27
CA VAL A 279 -2.82 -15.99 -34.89
C VAL A 279 -3.80 -17.16 -34.96
N GLY A 280 -3.43 -18.27 -35.58
CA GLY A 280 -4.28 -19.46 -35.69
C GLY A 280 -3.48 -20.72 -35.99
N LYS A 281 -4.03 -21.87 -35.58
CA LYS A 281 -3.52 -23.21 -35.87
C LYS A 281 -4.63 -23.97 -36.61
N LEU A 282 -4.35 -24.41 -37.80
CA LEU A 282 -5.32 -25.05 -38.67
C LEU A 282 -4.96 -26.52 -38.86
N THR A 283 -5.91 -27.40 -38.59
CA THR A 283 -5.80 -28.86 -38.89
C THR A 283 -6.76 -29.20 -40.00
N ASN A 284 -6.27 -29.91 -41.01
CA ASN A 284 -6.99 -30.24 -42.23
C ASN A 284 -7.66 -29.02 -42.87
N PRO A 285 -6.87 -27.94 -43.17
CA PRO A 285 -7.44 -26.71 -43.67
C PRO A 285 -8.10 -26.89 -45.04
N VAL A 286 -9.08 -26.05 -45.32
CA VAL A 286 -9.59 -25.85 -46.66
C VAL A 286 -8.80 -24.75 -47.33
N TRP A 287 -8.18 -25.02 -48.49
CA TRP A 287 -7.58 -23.97 -49.28
C TRP A 287 -8.68 -23.16 -49.98
N ILE A 288 -8.59 -21.83 -49.91
CA ILE A 288 -9.51 -20.90 -50.58
C ILE A 288 -8.69 -20.10 -51.57
N ASN A 289 -9.22 -19.98 -52.81
CA ASN A 289 -8.55 -19.23 -53.86
C ASN A 289 -8.39 -17.75 -53.46
N PRO A 290 -7.17 -17.22 -53.44
CA PRO A 290 -6.95 -15.81 -53.12
C PRO A 290 -7.29 -14.86 -54.31
N HIS A 291 -7.70 -15.39 -55.46
CA HIS A 291 -8.00 -14.66 -56.72
C HIS A 291 -6.82 -13.82 -57.24
N ASP A 292 -5.61 -14.23 -56.93
CA ASP A 292 -4.40 -13.67 -57.50
C ASP A 292 -4.15 -14.19 -58.91
N SER A 293 -3.31 -13.50 -59.68
CA SER A 293 -2.97 -13.87 -61.08
C SER A 293 -2.44 -15.34 -61.21
N TRP A 294 -1.77 -15.85 -60.19
CA TRP A 294 -1.19 -17.17 -60.16
C TRP A 294 -2.23 -18.28 -59.89
N SER A 295 -3.36 -17.90 -59.28
CA SER A 295 -4.41 -18.85 -58.88
C SER A 295 -5.67 -18.77 -59.78
N ALA A 296 -5.65 -17.97 -60.84
CA ALA A 296 -6.81 -17.69 -61.69
C ALA A 296 -7.44 -18.92 -62.32
N SER A 297 -6.63 -19.98 -62.59
CA SER A 297 -7.10 -21.27 -63.15
C SER A 297 -7.40 -22.33 -62.10
N MET A 298 -7.22 -22.02 -60.81
CA MET A 298 -7.43 -22.96 -59.71
C MET A 298 -8.90 -22.94 -59.26
N PRO A 299 -9.41 -24.06 -58.72
CA PRO A 299 -10.75 -24.08 -58.12
C PRO A 299 -10.93 -23.03 -57.04
N GLU A 300 -12.16 -22.60 -56.80
CA GLU A 300 -12.50 -21.65 -55.74
C GLU A 300 -12.10 -22.18 -54.35
N ARG A 301 -12.23 -23.50 -54.16
CA ARG A 301 -11.91 -24.17 -52.89
C ARG A 301 -11.33 -25.54 -53.16
N ILE A 302 -10.32 -25.93 -52.35
CA ILE A 302 -9.80 -27.31 -52.32
C ILE A 302 -9.95 -27.79 -50.88
N GLY A 303 -10.73 -28.86 -50.69
CA GLY A 303 -10.95 -29.50 -49.40
C GLY A 303 -9.70 -30.18 -48.85
N PRO A 304 -9.77 -30.69 -47.60
CA PRO A 304 -8.71 -31.54 -47.08
C PRO A 304 -8.44 -32.74 -47.93
N GLY A 305 -7.17 -33.08 -48.14
CA GLY A 305 -6.74 -34.23 -48.94
C GLY A 305 -5.36 -34.04 -49.54
N PRO A 306 -4.87 -35.03 -50.29
CA PRO A 306 -3.52 -35.04 -50.88
C PRO A 306 -3.30 -33.91 -51.89
N ASP A 307 -4.37 -33.45 -52.53
CA ASP A 307 -4.31 -32.36 -53.53
C ASP A 307 -4.37 -30.98 -52.92
N ASN A 308 -4.56 -30.87 -51.56
CA ASN A 308 -4.61 -29.58 -50.90
C ASN A 308 -3.19 -28.97 -50.77
N PRO A 309 -2.94 -27.81 -51.36
CA PRO A 309 -1.61 -27.20 -51.30
C PRO A 309 -1.15 -26.80 -49.89
N LEU A 310 -2.07 -26.72 -48.89
CA LEU A 310 -1.74 -26.41 -47.51
C LEU A 310 -1.38 -27.63 -46.67
N GLY A 311 -1.58 -28.86 -47.21
CA GLY A 311 -1.36 -30.08 -46.44
C GLY A 311 -2.34 -30.29 -45.30
N THR A 312 -1.88 -30.98 -44.24
CA THR A 312 -2.71 -31.39 -43.11
C THR A 312 -2.69 -30.37 -41.95
N HIS A 313 -1.65 -29.56 -41.86
CA HIS A 313 -1.47 -28.57 -40.79
C HIS A 313 -0.96 -27.22 -41.32
N ALA A 314 -1.38 -26.16 -40.70
CA ALA A 314 -0.87 -24.84 -41.00
C ALA A 314 -0.92 -23.88 -39.78
N LEU A 315 0.06 -23.02 -39.68
CA LEU A 315 0.11 -21.89 -38.72
C LEU A 315 -0.22 -20.61 -39.48
N ALA A 316 -1.33 -19.95 -39.12
CA ALA A 316 -1.71 -18.66 -39.67
C ALA A 316 -0.95 -17.54 -38.99
N LEU A 317 -0.34 -16.65 -39.78
CA LEU A 317 0.40 -15.52 -39.29
C LEU A 317 -0.45 -14.23 -39.28
N SER A 318 -0.08 -13.26 -38.48
CA SER A 318 -0.68 -11.91 -38.47
C SER A 318 -0.35 -11.12 -39.76
N ALA A 319 0.56 -11.60 -40.59
CA ALA A 319 0.73 -11.11 -41.95
C ALA A 319 -0.45 -11.64 -42.80
N SER A 320 -1.14 -10.74 -43.50
CA SER A 320 -2.32 -11.08 -44.26
C SER A 320 -1.99 -12.15 -45.35
N GLY A 321 -2.73 -13.25 -45.36
CA GLY A 321 -2.57 -14.32 -46.36
C GLY A 321 -1.31 -15.18 -46.21
N VAL A 322 -0.50 -14.99 -45.18
CA VAL A 322 0.75 -15.74 -45.00
C VAL A 322 0.55 -16.86 -43.98
N LEU A 323 0.89 -18.08 -44.40
CA LEU A 323 0.86 -19.27 -43.58
C LEU A 323 2.27 -19.89 -43.53
N ILE A 324 2.56 -20.61 -42.44
CA ILE A 324 3.56 -21.66 -42.39
C ILE A 324 2.77 -22.97 -42.53
N HIS A 325 3.03 -23.77 -43.55
CA HIS A 325 2.17 -24.91 -43.85
C HIS A 325 2.92 -26.08 -44.53
N GLU A 326 2.38 -27.25 -44.45
CA GLU A 326 2.86 -28.40 -45.18
C GLU A 326 2.72 -28.16 -46.68
N THR A 327 3.55 -28.83 -47.49
CA THR A 327 3.39 -28.87 -48.95
C THR A 327 3.54 -30.28 -49.50
N PRO A 328 2.68 -30.70 -50.46
CA PRO A 328 2.88 -31.93 -51.21
C PRO A 328 4.07 -31.80 -52.19
N ASP A 329 4.42 -30.58 -52.62
CA ASP A 329 5.58 -30.30 -53.49
C ASP A 329 6.86 -30.24 -52.63
N VAL A 330 7.35 -31.42 -52.21
CA VAL A 330 8.57 -31.56 -51.38
C VAL A 330 9.81 -31.09 -52.14
N GLY A 331 9.81 -31.13 -53.48
CA GLY A 331 10.91 -30.65 -54.30
C GLY A 331 11.12 -29.16 -54.23
N SER A 332 10.14 -28.37 -53.81
CA SER A 332 10.25 -26.93 -53.62
C SER A 332 11.02 -26.54 -52.35
N ILE A 333 11.18 -27.45 -51.39
CA ILE A 333 11.85 -27.15 -50.10
C ILE A 333 13.33 -26.83 -50.32
N GLY A 334 13.77 -25.72 -49.71
CA GLY A 334 15.12 -25.18 -49.89
C GLY A 334 15.23 -24.13 -51.00
N THR A 335 14.12 -23.79 -51.64
CA THR A 335 14.07 -22.83 -52.76
C THR A 335 13.07 -21.67 -52.50
N ASN A 336 13.14 -20.64 -53.33
CA ASN A 336 12.18 -19.55 -53.36
C ASN A 336 11.08 -19.88 -54.37
N ALA A 337 10.14 -20.78 -54.01
CA ALA A 337 9.15 -21.31 -54.93
C ALA A 337 7.70 -20.96 -54.59
N SER A 338 7.43 -20.42 -53.39
CA SER A 338 6.07 -20.13 -52.95
C SER A 338 5.53 -18.78 -53.49
N HIS A 339 4.25 -18.54 -53.23
CA HIS A 339 3.59 -17.26 -53.51
C HIS A 339 3.46 -16.40 -52.22
N GLY A 340 4.48 -16.45 -51.35
CA GLY A 340 4.54 -15.66 -50.11
C GLY A 340 4.46 -16.46 -48.82
N CYS A 341 3.80 -17.63 -48.81
CA CYS A 341 3.76 -18.55 -47.68
C CYS A 341 5.11 -19.24 -47.43
N ILE A 342 5.28 -19.79 -46.24
CA ILE A 342 6.45 -20.60 -45.86
C ILE A 342 6.01 -22.06 -45.91
N ARG A 343 6.61 -22.85 -46.89
CA ARG A 343 6.30 -24.25 -47.06
C ARG A 343 7.26 -25.14 -46.30
N MET A 344 6.74 -26.19 -45.69
CA MET A 344 7.50 -27.18 -44.92
C MET A 344 7.21 -28.63 -45.42
N ARG A 345 8.12 -29.57 -45.12
CA ARG A 345 7.81 -30.97 -45.21
C ARG A 345 6.77 -31.37 -44.18
N GLY A 346 5.89 -32.35 -44.49
CA GLY A 346 4.79 -32.69 -43.58
C GLY A 346 5.23 -33.07 -42.17
N GLY A 347 6.27 -33.91 -42.03
CA GLY A 347 6.78 -34.26 -40.71
C GLY A 347 7.39 -33.08 -39.93
N ASP A 348 8.09 -32.18 -40.64
CA ASP A 348 8.69 -30.96 -40.04
C ASP A 348 7.59 -29.98 -39.61
N GLU A 349 6.53 -29.85 -40.41
CA GLU A 349 5.42 -28.97 -40.09
C GLU A 349 4.64 -29.48 -38.87
N VAL A 350 4.31 -30.77 -38.81
CA VAL A 350 3.62 -31.36 -37.65
C VAL A 350 4.45 -31.24 -36.38
N ASP A 351 5.79 -31.41 -36.45
CA ASP A 351 6.69 -31.21 -35.34
C ASP A 351 6.67 -29.76 -34.89
N LEU A 352 6.75 -28.79 -35.81
CA LEU A 352 6.65 -27.34 -35.48
C LEU A 352 5.27 -27.00 -34.91
N PHE A 353 4.20 -27.45 -35.55
CA PHE A 353 2.82 -27.19 -35.13
C PHE A 353 2.57 -27.62 -33.68
N ASN A 354 3.05 -28.78 -33.26
CA ASN A 354 2.86 -29.30 -31.92
C ASN A 354 3.62 -28.49 -30.87
N GLN A 355 4.71 -27.79 -31.24
CA GLN A 355 5.57 -27.07 -30.34
C GLN A 355 5.25 -25.57 -30.23
N VAL A 356 4.44 -25.02 -31.12
CA VAL A 356 4.20 -23.59 -31.27
C VAL A 356 2.78 -23.24 -30.82
N PRO A 357 2.62 -22.51 -29.71
CA PRO A 357 1.32 -21.98 -29.29
C PRO A 357 0.89 -20.77 -30.15
N THR A 358 -0.42 -20.52 -30.20
CA THR A 358 -0.95 -19.25 -30.70
C THR A 358 -0.39 -18.09 -29.90
N GLY A 359 -0.10 -16.96 -30.55
CA GLY A 359 0.57 -15.79 -29.95
C GLY A 359 2.11 -15.83 -30.09
N THR A 360 2.70 -16.95 -30.52
CA THR A 360 4.15 -17.07 -30.75
C THR A 360 4.65 -15.98 -31.69
N SER A 361 5.72 -15.31 -31.31
CA SER A 361 6.40 -14.30 -32.16
C SER A 361 7.10 -14.98 -33.33
N VAL A 362 6.88 -14.44 -34.54
CA VAL A 362 7.49 -14.92 -35.81
C VAL A 362 8.24 -13.73 -36.41
N VAL A 363 9.55 -13.87 -36.51
CA VAL A 363 10.39 -12.85 -37.18
C VAL A 363 10.82 -13.40 -38.52
N ILE A 364 10.60 -12.62 -39.57
CA ILE A 364 10.99 -12.97 -40.94
C ILE A 364 12.03 -11.94 -41.40
N LEU A 365 13.24 -12.44 -41.71
CA LEU A 365 14.36 -11.63 -42.20
C LEU A 365 14.69 -12.00 -43.64
N SER A 366 15.06 -11.00 -44.43
CA SER A 366 15.61 -11.19 -45.78
C SER A 366 17.05 -11.75 -45.73
N ALA A 367 17.58 -12.14 -46.88
CA ALA A 367 18.98 -12.49 -47.05
C ALA A 367 19.91 -11.32 -46.68
N GLY A 368 20.97 -11.57 -45.93
CA GLY A 368 22.03 -10.60 -45.64
C GLY A 368 22.31 -10.35 -44.15
N ALA A 369 21.68 -11.07 -43.22
CA ALA A 369 22.11 -11.03 -41.83
C ALA A 369 23.54 -11.55 -41.67
N PRO A 370 24.38 -10.95 -40.82
CA PRO A 370 25.75 -11.37 -40.62
C PRO A 370 25.86 -12.84 -40.19
N LYS A 371 26.90 -13.56 -40.65
CA LYS A 371 27.22 -14.89 -40.15
C LYS A 371 27.32 -14.84 -38.61
N PRO A 372 26.87 -15.93 -37.90
CA PRO A 372 27.06 -15.98 -36.44
C PRO A 372 28.55 -15.78 -36.11
N ARG A 373 28.85 -14.96 -35.12
CA ARG A 373 30.15 -15.00 -34.49
C ARG A 373 30.34 -16.38 -33.86
N SER A 374 31.58 -16.85 -33.85
CA SER A 374 32.00 -18.17 -33.36
C SER A 374 31.66 -18.49 -31.90
N ASP A 375 31.13 -17.52 -31.19
CA ASP A 375 30.75 -17.64 -29.76
C ASP A 375 29.27 -18.12 -29.55
N THR A 376 28.51 -18.36 -30.64
CA THR A 376 27.19 -18.97 -30.52
C THR A 376 27.39 -20.50 -30.49
N PRO A 377 26.92 -21.21 -29.43
CA PRO A 377 27.07 -22.66 -29.38
C PRO A 377 26.44 -23.27 -30.65
N THR A 378 27.26 -23.97 -31.43
CA THR A 378 26.79 -24.76 -32.55
C THR A 378 25.83 -25.80 -32.00
N PRO A 379 24.61 -25.98 -32.54
CA PRO A 379 23.76 -27.05 -32.11
C PRO A 379 24.49 -28.35 -32.35
N GLN A 380 24.86 -29.07 -31.30
CA GLN A 380 25.32 -30.43 -31.44
C GLN A 380 24.18 -31.20 -32.12
N SER A 381 24.49 -31.75 -33.30
CA SER A 381 23.61 -32.68 -33.96
C SER A 381 23.35 -33.82 -32.96
N ALA A 382 22.12 -33.91 -32.48
CA ALA A 382 21.66 -35.06 -31.71
C ALA A 382 21.54 -36.24 -32.65
N ASN A 383 22.67 -36.80 -33.06
CA ASN A 383 22.78 -38.16 -33.57
C ASN A 383 24.23 -38.54 -33.77
N GLN A 384 24.84 -39.08 -32.75
CA GLN A 384 25.89 -40.10 -32.79
C GLN A 384 26.28 -40.41 -31.35
N ASN A 385 25.64 -41.40 -30.78
CA ASN A 385 26.25 -42.46 -29.96
C ASN A 385 25.14 -43.20 -29.16
N ALA A 386 24.34 -43.98 -29.89
CA ALA A 386 23.78 -45.19 -29.34
C ALA A 386 24.60 -46.35 -29.95
N ALA A 387 25.84 -46.48 -29.52
CA ALA A 387 26.56 -47.74 -29.67
C ALA A 387 26.40 -48.49 -28.36
N VAL A 388 25.51 -49.46 -28.43
CA VAL A 388 25.39 -50.56 -27.49
C VAL A 388 26.73 -51.26 -27.37
N ASN A 389 27.25 -51.42 -26.13
CA ASN A 389 28.13 -52.53 -25.80
C ASN A 389 27.47 -53.39 -24.74
N TYR A 390 27.50 -54.70 -25.06
CA TYR A 390 27.02 -55.86 -24.31
C TYR A 390 27.41 -55.87 -22.82
#